data_0a235ed5f0baeccdaad51079164918d4
#
_entry.id   0a235ed5f0baeccdaad51079164918d4
#
_cell.length_a   1.000
_cell.length_b   1.000
_cell.length_c   1.000
_cell.angle_alpha   90.00
_cell.angle_beta   90.00
_cell.angle_gamma   90.00
#
_symmetry.space_group_name_H-M   'P 1'
#
loop_
_entity.id
_entity.type
_entity.pdbx_description
1 polymer ?
#
loop_
_entity_poly.entity_id
_entity_poly.type
_entity_poly.pdbx_seq_one_letter_code
_entity_poly.pdbx_strand_id
1 'polypeptide(L)'
;FNALTKAGIGAENFPFCTIEPNAGVVAMPDPRLTKLAEIVKPERVVPTTMEFVDIAGLVAGASKGEGLGNQFLANIRETDAIAHVVRCFEDGNVIHVANKVDPASDIEVINTELALADLDTVEKAIKRVQRVSKSGDKEAKAQLEMFEKLLPVLNEGKPVRGMGLDKDQMALIRELCLLTVKPTMYIANVNEDGFENNPHLDTVRKIAESENAVVVPICNKLEAEISELEDEEKSMFLDEMGMEEPGLDRVIRAGYGLLGLQTYFTAGVKEVRAWTVKIGATAPQAAAVIHTDFERGFIRAEVIGYDDFVQYNGEAGAKDAGKWRLEGKEYIVKDGDVMHFRFNV
;
A
#
# COMPACT_ATOMS: atom_id res chain seq x y z
N PHE A 1 6.66 3.59 12.78
CA PHE A 1 7.68 3.14 11.83
C PHE A 1 8.65 2.13 12.46
N ASN A 2 9.25 2.43 13.62
CA ASN A 2 10.24 1.56 14.28
C ASN A 2 9.69 0.16 14.56
N ALA A 3 8.49 0.05 15.14
CA ALA A 3 7.85 -1.24 15.39
C ALA A 3 7.61 -2.04 14.10
N LEU A 4 7.30 -1.35 13.00
CA LEU A 4 7.05 -1.95 11.69
C LEU A 4 8.34 -2.46 11.02
N THR A 5 9.41 -1.69 11.09
CA THR A 5 10.66 -1.95 10.34
C THR A 5 11.80 -2.47 11.19
N LYS A 6 11.66 -2.47 12.53
CA LYS A 6 12.72 -2.76 13.52
C LYS A 6 13.98 -1.89 13.35
N ALA A 7 13.81 -0.66 12.84
CA ALA A 7 14.92 0.20 12.43
C ALA A 7 15.63 0.92 13.59
N GLY A 8 15.03 1.00 14.78
CA GLY A 8 15.63 1.65 15.96
C GLY A 8 15.91 3.16 15.79
N ILE A 9 15.15 3.84 14.94
CA ILE A 9 15.33 5.29 14.68
C ILE A 9 14.81 6.08 15.88
N GLY A 10 15.50 7.16 16.27
CA GLY A 10 15.09 8.01 17.38
C GLY A 10 13.68 8.59 17.16
N ALA A 11 12.76 8.21 18.03
CA ALA A 11 11.39 8.72 18.04
C ALA A 11 11.29 9.79 19.15
N GLU A 12 11.48 11.05 18.80
CA GLU A 12 11.40 12.16 19.73
C GLU A 12 10.05 12.89 19.63
N ASN A 13 9.64 13.49 20.74
CA ASN A 13 8.35 14.18 20.87
C ASN A 13 8.37 15.62 20.29
N PHE A 14 9.08 15.80 19.16
CA PHE A 14 9.22 17.08 18.47
C PHE A 14 8.72 17.00 17.01
N PRO A 15 8.09 18.07 16.49
CA PRO A 15 7.78 18.16 15.06
C PRO A 15 9.08 18.14 14.24
N PHE A 16 9.11 17.41 13.11
CA PHE A 16 10.23 17.34 12.18
C PHE A 16 11.51 16.61 12.65
N CYS A 17 11.38 15.54 13.41
CA CYS A 17 12.51 14.71 13.81
C CYS A 17 13.29 14.08 12.64
N THR A 18 12.68 14.00 11.46
CA THR A 18 13.26 13.34 10.27
C THR A 18 13.41 14.35 9.14
N ILE A 19 14.64 14.67 8.73
CA ILE A 19 14.95 15.54 7.58
C ILE A 19 15.07 14.70 6.30
N GLU A 20 15.66 13.51 6.40
CA GLU A 20 15.79 12.55 5.30
C GLU A 20 14.78 11.40 5.49
N PRO A 21 14.16 10.91 4.39
CA PRO A 21 13.24 9.79 4.47
C PRO A 21 13.95 8.52 4.92
N ASN A 22 13.37 7.80 5.88
CA ASN A 22 13.86 6.49 6.29
C ASN A 22 13.03 5.42 5.57
N ALA A 23 13.69 4.55 4.82
CA ALA A 23 13.03 3.43 4.16
C ALA A 23 13.24 2.15 4.97
N GLY A 24 12.19 1.36 5.10
CA GLY A 24 12.23 0.06 5.76
C GLY A 24 11.47 -0.99 4.97
N VAL A 25 12.13 -2.12 4.75
CA VAL A 25 11.55 -3.27 4.05
C VAL A 25 10.97 -4.23 5.08
N VAL A 26 9.69 -4.56 4.94
CA VAL A 26 8.97 -5.47 5.83
C VAL A 26 8.44 -6.68 5.08
N ALA A 27 8.50 -7.84 5.74
CA ALA A 27 7.91 -9.05 5.18
C ALA A 27 6.39 -8.99 5.24
N MET A 28 5.74 -9.43 4.17
CA MET A 28 4.29 -9.60 4.15
C MET A 28 3.90 -10.80 5.02
N PRO A 29 3.09 -10.65 6.06
CA PRO A 29 2.63 -11.76 6.86
C PRO A 29 1.63 -12.62 6.06
N ASP A 30 2.02 -13.84 5.74
CA ASP A 30 1.19 -14.77 4.99
C ASP A 30 1.31 -16.19 5.57
N PRO A 31 0.31 -16.67 6.33
CA PRO A 31 0.35 -17.99 6.94
C PRO A 31 0.37 -19.12 5.90
N ARG A 32 -0.04 -18.86 4.67
CA ARG A 32 -0.01 -19.83 3.57
C ARG A 32 1.42 -20.24 3.22
N LEU A 33 2.37 -19.32 3.30
CA LEU A 33 3.79 -19.57 3.04
C LEU A 33 4.36 -20.59 4.04
N THR A 34 4.03 -20.41 5.33
CA THR A 34 4.41 -21.36 6.39
C THR A 34 3.81 -22.74 6.15
N LYS A 35 2.53 -22.78 5.78
CA LYS A 35 1.84 -24.05 5.52
C LYS A 35 2.41 -24.82 4.33
N LEU A 36 2.76 -24.12 3.26
CA LEU A 36 3.46 -24.71 2.12
C LEU A 36 4.84 -25.26 2.51
N ALA A 37 5.58 -24.51 3.34
CA ALA A 37 6.89 -24.94 3.83
C ALA A 37 6.82 -26.18 4.71
N GLU A 38 5.79 -26.34 5.54
CA GLU A 38 5.56 -27.56 6.34
C GLU A 38 5.39 -28.82 5.46
N ILE A 39 4.70 -28.67 4.32
CA ILE A 39 4.42 -29.77 3.39
C ILE A 39 5.68 -30.09 2.56
N VAL A 40 6.32 -29.07 1.99
CA VAL A 40 7.44 -29.25 1.05
C VAL A 40 8.76 -29.49 1.76
N LYS A 41 8.94 -28.95 2.98
CA LYS A 41 10.16 -28.99 3.78
C LYS A 41 11.39 -28.48 2.98
N PRO A 42 11.35 -27.24 2.51
CA PRO A 42 12.42 -26.67 1.67
C PRO A 42 13.66 -26.32 2.48
N GLU A 43 14.77 -26.11 1.79
CA GLU A 43 16.00 -25.60 2.39
C GLU A 43 15.84 -24.14 2.88
N ARG A 44 14.99 -23.34 2.19
CA ARG A 44 14.69 -21.95 2.59
C ARG A 44 13.26 -21.54 2.26
N VAL A 45 12.77 -20.57 3.04
CA VAL A 45 11.46 -19.94 2.88
C VAL A 45 11.65 -18.45 2.67
N VAL A 46 11.06 -17.89 1.62
CA VAL A 46 11.23 -16.48 1.26
C VAL A 46 9.86 -15.81 1.15
N PRO A 47 9.52 -14.91 2.07
CA PRO A 47 8.30 -14.12 1.98
C PRO A 47 8.42 -13.05 0.89
N THR A 48 7.28 -12.51 0.45
CA THR A 48 7.28 -11.25 -0.28
C THR A 48 7.44 -10.08 0.69
N THR A 49 7.85 -8.93 0.18
CA THR A 49 8.15 -7.76 0.99
C THR A 49 7.47 -6.51 0.45
N MET A 50 7.27 -5.54 1.34
CA MET A 50 6.82 -4.20 1.01
C MET A 50 7.75 -3.18 1.66
N GLU A 51 8.01 -2.07 0.98
CA GLU A 51 8.80 -0.97 1.49
C GLU A 51 7.89 0.10 2.07
N PHE A 52 8.17 0.52 3.30
CA PHE A 52 7.58 1.69 3.93
C PHE A 52 8.61 2.80 4.01
N VAL A 53 8.20 4.00 3.65
CA VAL A 53 9.05 5.20 3.71
C VAL A 53 8.47 6.14 4.75
N ASP A 54 9.25 6.39 5.81
CA ASP A 54 8.89 7.36 6.84
C ASP A 54 9.22 8.75 6.32
N ILE A 55 8.21 9.56 6.15
CA ILE A 55 8.32 10.92 5.65
C ILE A 55 7.90 11.85 6.79
N ALA A 56 8.74 12.84 7.11
CA ALA A 56 8.46 13.84 8.15
C ALA A 56 7.08 14.49 7.97
N GLY A 57 6.43 14.83 9.09
CA GLY A 57 5.07 15.36 9.07
C GLY A 57 4.91 16.62 8.21
N LEU A 58 3.90 16.65 7.37
CA LEU A 58 3.52 17.82 6.58
C LEU A 58 2.85 18.86 7.49
N VAL A 59 3.23 20.10 7.37
CA VAL A 59 2.58 21.22 8.08
C VAL A 59 1.97 22.18 7.09
N ALA A 60 1.02 22.97 7.58
CA ALA A 60 0.40 24.05 6.82
C ALA A 60 1.46 24.99 6.22
N GLY A 61 1.34 25.28 4.93
CA GLY A 61 2.26 26.12 4.17
C GLY A 61 3.43 25.41 3.49
N ALA A 62 3.53 24.08 3.60
CA ALA A 62 4.60 23.31 2.99
C ALA A 62 4.62 23.41 1.46
N SER A 63 3.47 23.52 0.81
CA SER A 63 3.34 23.68 -0.65
C SER A 63 3.84 25.04 -1.17
N LYS A 64 3.91 26.07 -0.30
CA LYS A 64 4.36 27.43 -0.62
C LYS A 64 5.78 27.70 -0.14
N GLY A 65 6.38 26.78 0.65
CA GLY A 65 7.69 26.94 1.25
C GLY A 65 8.82 26.67 0.28
N GLU A 66 9.89 27.49 0.34
CA GLU A 66 11.17 27.15 -0.25
C GLU A 66 11.87 26.11 0.65
N GLY A 67 12.46 25.04 0.07
CA GLY A 67 13.30 24.08 0.79
C GLY A 67 12.58 22.82 1.26
N LEU A 68 12.39 22.62 2.57
CA LEU A 68 11.95 21.35 3.16
C LEU A 68 10.56 20.86 2.68
N GLY A 69 9.62 21.78 2.44
CA GLY A 69 8.28 21.43 1.95
C GLY A 69 8.30 20.82 0.56
N ASN A 70 9.10 21.37 -0.36
CA ASN A 70 9.23 20.81 -1.72
C ASN A 70 9.93 19.46 -1.73
N GLN A 71 10.94 19.25 -0.88
CA GLN A 71 11.62 17.97 -0.74
C GLN A 71 10.65 16.91 -0.19
N PHE A 72 9.85 17.28 0.77
CA PHE A 72 8.81 16.43 1.34
C PHE A 72 7.79 15.95 0.29
N LEU A 73 7.25 16.87 -0.51
CA LEU A 73 6.33 16.54 -1.60
C LEU A 73 6.99 15.67 -2.68
N ALA A 74 8.30 15.86 -2.94
CA ALA A 74 9.06 15.02 -3.84
C ALA A 74 9.14 13.57 -3.32
N ASN A 75 9.42 13.38 -2.03
CA ASN A 75 9.45 12.05 -1.43
C ASN A 75 8.10 11.32 -1.54
N ILE A 76 6.98 12.05 -1.32
CA ILE A 76 5.64 11.46 -1.53
C ILE A 76 5.44 11.07 -3.01
N ARG A 77 5.94 11.84 -3.97
CA ARG A 77 5.80 11.52 -5.40
C ARG A 77 6.44 10.20 -5.79
N GLU A 78 7.51 9.80 -5.13
CA GLU A 78 8.23 8.55 -5.38
C GLU A 78 7.51 7.31 -4.82
N THR A 79 6.55 7.47 -3.92
CA THR A 79 5.77 6.36 -3.37
C THR A 79 4.56 5.98 -4.22
N ASP A 80 4.09 4.73 -4.12
CA ASP A 80 2.92 4.24 -4.87
C ASP A 80 1.59 4.47 -4.15
N ALA A 81 1.62 4.64 -2.82
CA ALA A 81 0.46 4.88 -1.97
C ALA A 81 0.85 5.73 -0.77
N ILE A 82 -0.13 6.24 -0.05
CA ILE A 82 0.04 7.04 1.16
C ILE A 82 -0.61 6.33 2.34
N ALA A 83 0.15 6.16 3.42
CA ALA A 83 -0.36 5.76 4.73
C ALA A 83 -0.35 6.99 5.65
N HIS A 84 -1.51 7.58 5.88
CA HIS A 84 -1.65 8.76 6.73
C HIS A 84 -1.93 8.35 8.17
N VAL A 85 -0.95 8.56 9.06
CA VAL A 85 -1.10 8.28 10.49
C VAL A 85 -1.85 9.44 11.16
N VAL A 86 -2.99 9.13 11.75
CA VAL A 86 -3.90 10.12 12.38
C VAL A 86 -4.06 9.82 13.86
N ARG A 87 -3.86 10.81 14.68
CA ARG A 87 -4.06 10.68 16.14
C ARG A 87 -5.54 10.66 16.48
N CYS A 88 -5.99 9.60 17.15
CA CYS A 88 -7.37 9.40 17.57
C CYS A 88 -7.47 9.12 19.10
N PHE A 89 -6.61 9.76 19.91
CA PHE A 89 -6.59 9.61 21.36
C PHE A 89 -6.19 10.90 22.05
N GLU A 90 -6.65 11.09 23.28
CA GLU A 90 -6.28 12.21 24.14
C GLU A 90 -5.19 11.75 25.14
N ASP A 91 -4.08 12.47 25.19
CA ASP A 91 -3.02 12.30 26.20
C ASP A 91 -2.30 13.63 26.39
N GLY A 92 -2.35 14.17 27.62
CA GLY A 92 -1.73 15.45 27.97
C GLY A 92 -0.18 15.42 27.94
N ASN A 93 0.43 14.24 27.94
CA ASN A 93 1.89 14.09 27.87
C ASN A 93 2.42 14.03 26.44
N VAL A 94 1.53 13.86 25.45
CA VAL A 94 1.90 13.82 24.03
C VAL A 94 1.55 15.16 23.39
N ILE A 95 2.57 15.88 22.93
CA ILE A 95 2.39 17.19 22.29
C ILE A 95 1.69 17.02 20.95
N HIS A 96 0.71 17.89 20.66
CA HIS A 96 0.06 18.01 19.36
C HIS A 96 0.42 19.36 18.74
N VAL A 97 0.71 19.40 17.44
CA VAL A 97 1.12 20.62 16.71
C VAL A 97 0.09 21.74 16.85
N ALA A 98 -1.21 21.41 16.82
CA ALA A 98 -2.31 22.35 16.98
C ALA A 98 -2.77 22.53 18.43
N ASN A 99 -2.09 21.95 19.41
CA ASN A 99 -2.49 21.92 20.83
C ASN A 99 -3.90 21.35 21.10
N LYS A 100 -4.49 20.65 20.14
CA LYS A 100 -5.81 20.02 20.21
C LYS A 100 -5.82 18.79 19.30
N VAL A 101 -6.40 17.71 19.78
CA VAL A 101 -6.64 16.52 18.94
C VAL A 101 -7.89 16.74 18.11
N ASP A 102 -7.73 16.84 16.80
CA ASP A 102 -8.81 17.05 15.84
C ASP A 102 -8.48 16.34 14.51
N PRO A 103 -8.83 15.05 14.40
CA PRO A 103 -8.50 14.24 13.23
C PRO A 103 -9.00 14.84 11.92
N ALA A 104 -10.16 15.48 11.92
CA ALA A 104 -10.70 16.11 10.70
C ALA A 104 -9.82 17.26 10.25
N SER A 105 -9.40 18.13 11.16
CA SER A 105 -8.50 19.24 10.87
C SER A 105 -7.13 18.75 10.42
N ASP A 106 -6.59 17.71 11.07
CA ASP A 106 -5.28 17.15 10.72
C ASP A 106 -5.27 16.56 9.31
N ILE A 107 -6.33 15.82 8.94
CA ILE A 107 -6.51 15.27 7.59
C ILE A 107 -6.68 16.38 6.56
N GLU A 108 -7.50 17.41 6.87
CA GLU A 108 -7.75 18.54 5.98
C GLU A 108 -6.47 19.31 5.66
N VAL A 109 -5.61 19.55 6.66
CA VAL A 109 -4.31 20.21 6.45
C VAL A 109 -3.46 19.46 5.43
N ILE A 110 -3.32 18.16 5.59
CA ILE A 110 -2.52 17.32 4.67
C ILE A 110 -3.14 17.30 3.27
N ASN A 111 -4.44 17.04 3.18
CA ASN A 111 -5.14 17.00 1.89
C ASN A 111 -5.04 18.36 1.16
N THR A 112 -5.15 19.46 1.87
CA THR A 112 -5.01 20.81 1.30
C THR A 112 -3.61 21.04 0.75
N GLU A 113 -2.56 20.68 1.48
CA GLU A 113 -1.18 20.86 1.02
C GLU A 113 -0.88 20.02 -0.23
N LEU A 114 -1.36 18.77 -0.26
CA LEU A 114 -1.23 17.90 -1.43
C LEU A 114 -2.04 18.46 -2.63
N ALA A 115 -3.24 18.95 -2.39
CA ALA A 115 -4.10 19.56 -3.41
C ALA A 115 -3.49 20.83 -4.00
N LEU A 116 -2.87 21.68 -3.18
CA LEU A 116 -2.17 22.88 -3.65
C LEU A 116 -0.98 22.55 -4.54
N ALA A 117 -0.21 21.52 -4.20
CA ALA A 117 0.89 21.06 -5.03
C ALA A 117 0.40 20.49 -6.38
N ASP A 118 -0.71 19.76 -6.37
CA ASP A 118 -1.33 19.24 -7.59
C ASP A 118 -1.95 20.36 -8.43
N LEU A 119 -2.56 21.36 -7.79
CA LEU A 119 -3.13 22.53 -8.46
C LEU A 119 -2.09 23.25 -9.31
N ASP A 120 -0.91 23.55 -8.77
CA ASP A 120 0.21 24.15 -9.51
C ASP A 120 0.63 23.27 -10.71
N THR A 121 0.68 21.95 -10.51
CA THR A 121 1.00 21.00 -11.58
C THR A 121 -0.05 21.02 -12.69
N VAL A 122 -1.33 20.99 -12.34
CA VAL A 122 -2.45 20.99 -13.30
C VAL A 122 -2.51 22.32 -14.05
N GLU A 123 -2.36 23.46 -13.38
CA GLU A 123 -2.35 24.78 -14.04
C GLU A 123 -1.22 24.91 -15.08
N LYS A 124 -0.02 24.43 -14.75
CA LYS A 124 1.10 24.39 -15.70
C LYS A 124 0.81 23.47 -16.90
N ALA A 125 0.20 22.32 -16.64
CA ALA A 125 -0.19 21.37 -17.69
C ALA A 125 -1.27 21.97 -18.61
N ILE A 126 -2.28 22.64 -18.07
CA ILE A 126 -3.32 23.33 -18.85
C ILE A 126 -2.69 24.35 -19.81
N LYS A 127 -1.79 25.21 -19.31
CA LYS A 127 -1.10 26.23 -20.16
C LYS A 127 -0.31 25.58 -21.32
N ARG A 128 0.30 24.41 -21.06
CA ARG A 128 1.03 23.63 -22.09
C ARG A 128 0.08 23.06 -23.13
N VAL A 129 -0.96 22.34 -22.67
CA VAL A 129 -1.90 21.62 -23.53
C VAL A 129 -2.81 22.54 -24.33
N GLN A 130 -3.21 23.70 -23.79
CA GLN A 130 -4.00 24.72 -24.51
C GLN A 130 -3.36 25.18 -25.84
N ARG A 131 -2.03 25.20 -25.90
CA ARG A 131 -1.33 25.58 -27.15
C ARG A 131 -1.47 24.50 -28.21
N VAL A 132 -1.39 23.23 -27.80
CA VAL A 132 -1.49 22.06 -28.69
C VAL A 132 -2.95 21.82 -29.10
N SER A 133 -3.91 21.98 -28.19
CA SER A 133 -5.33 21.77 -28.47
C SER A 133 -5.88 22.70 -29.57
N LYS A 134 -5.31 23.92 -29.70
CA LYS A 134 -5.66 24.88 -30.77
C LYS A 134 -5.29 24.39 -32.18
N SER A 135 -4.36 23.47 -32.32
CA SER A 135 -4.00 22.85 -33.60
C SER A 135 -4.97 21.75 -34.06
N GLY A 136 -6.01 21.46 -33.28
CA GLY A 136 -7.01 20.46 -33.61
C GLY A 136 -6.72 19.05 -33.10
N ASP A 137 -5.65 18.86 -32.34
CA ASP A 137 -5.29 17.59 -31.73
C ASP A 137 -6.38 17.09 -30.78
N LYS A 138 -6.91 15.89 -31.03
CA LYS A 138 -8.03 15.32 -30.27
C LYS A 138 -7.63 14.88 -28.86
N GLU A 139 -6.42 14.35 -28.73
CA GLU A 139 -5.92 13.89 -27.43
C GLU A 139 -5.66 15.09 -26.51
N ALA A 140 -5.02 16.15 -27.04
CA ALA A 140 -4.80 17.39 -26.32
C ALA A 140 -6.13 18.06 -25.87
N LYS A 141 -7.19 17.95 -26.68
CA LYS A 141 -8.52 18.45 -26.27
C LYS A 141 -9.10 17.64 -25.13
N ALA A 142 -9.02 16.32 -25.18
CA ALA A 142 -9.51 15.43 -24.12
C ALA A 142 -8.73 15.65 -22.81
N GLN A 143 -7.40 15.80 -22.90
CA GLN A 143 -6.56 16.14 -21.75
C GLN A 143 -6.95 17.49 -21.15
N LEU A 144 -7.16 18.54 -21.97
CA LEU A 144 -7.54 19.84 -21.50
C LEU A 144 -8.86 19.81 -20.74
N GLU A 145 -9.90 19.19 -21.31
CA GLU A 145 -11.19 19.02 -20.63
C GLU A 145 -11.05 18.29 -19.29
N MET A 146 -10.21 17.24 -19.24
CA MET A 146 -9.99 16.50 -18.00
C MET A 146 -9.26 17.34 -16.96
N PHE A 147 -8.21 18.07 -17.35
CA PHE A 147 -7.45 18.94 -16.45
C PHE A 147 -8.31 20.07 -15.90
N GLU A 148 -9.18 20.67 -16.72
CA GLU A 148 -10.12 21.69 -16.27
C GLU A 148 -11.14 21.16 -15.25
N LYS A 149 -11.53 19.88 -15.34
CA LYS A 149 -12.41 19.23 -14.34
C LYS A 149 -11.74 19.03 -12.98
N LEU A 150 -10.40 18.94 -12.94
CA LEU A 150 -9.66 18.78 -11.69
C LEU A 150 -9.58 20.10 -10.89
N LEU A 151 -9.59 21.26 -11.56
CA LEU A 151 -9.38 22.55 -10.92
C LEU A 151 -10.34 22.85 -9.75
N PRO A 152 -11.68 22.71 -9.90
CA PRO A 152 -12.60 23.01 -8.80
C PRO A 152 -12.37 22.14 -7.59
N VAL A 153 -12.08 20.83 -7.78
CA VAL A 153 -11.85 19.88 -6.70
C VAL A 153 -10.56 20.25 -5.94
N LEU A 154 -9.48 20.53 -6.67
CA LEU A 154 -8.20 20.91 -6.08
C LEU A 154 -8.26 22.28 -5.40
N ASN A 155 -9.01 23.25 -5.96
CA ASN A 155 -9.24 24.55 -5.34
C ASN A 155 -10.03 24.47 -4.02
N GLU A 156 -10.87 23.46 -3.86
CA GLU A 156 -11.55 23.16 -2.60
C GLU A 156 -10.67 22.40 -1.59
N GLY A 157 -9.40 22.13 -1.92
CA GLY A 157 -8.50 21.35 -1.08
C GLY A 157 -8.84 19.85 -1.02
N LYS A 158 -9.70 19.36 -1.93
CA LYS A 158 -10.16 17.98 -1.97
C LYS A 158 -9.25 17.11 -2.83
N PRO A 159 -9.05 15.83 -2.44
CA PRO A 159 -8.24 14.89 -3.21
C PRO A 159 -8.96 14.40 -4.47
N VAL A 160 -8.21 14.26 -5.56
CA VAL A 160 -8.71 13.74 -6.86
C VAL A 160 -9.20 12.29 -6.76
N ARG A 161 -8.61 11.48 -5.86
CA ARG A 161 -9.05 10.09 -5.63
C ARG A 161 -10.54 9.95 -5.28
N GLY A 162 -11.14 10.98 -4.68
CA GLY A 162 -12.57 11.02 -4.36
C GLY A 162 -13.50 11.26 -5.56
N MET A 163 -12.97 11.59 -6.74
CA MET A 163 -13.76 11.90 -7.93
C MET A 163 -14.33 10.65 -8.62
N GLY A 164 -13.85 9.44 -8.31
CA GLY A 164 -14.32 8.22 -8.95
C GLY A 164 -14.00 8.13 -10.45
N LEU A 165 -12.81 8.60 -10.86
CA LEU A 165 -12.39 8.60 -12.26
C LEU A 165 -12.29 7.17 -12.82
N ASP A 166 -12.76 6.98 -14.05
CA ASP A 166 -12.62 5.73 -14.79
C ASP A 166 -11.19 5.54 -15.36
N LYS A 167 -10.93 4.38 -15.98
CA LYS A 167 -9.62 4.03 -16.53
C LYS A 167 -9.15 4.99 -17.63
N ASP A 168 -10.06 5.46 -18.47
CA ASP A 168 -9.74 6.34 -19.59
C ASP A 168 -9.42 7.74 -19.07
N GLN A 169 -10.18 8.23 -18.11
CA GLN A 169 -9.91 9.50 -17.42
C GLN A 169 -8.59 9.45 -16.65
N MET A 170 -8.31 8.34 -15.95
CA MET A 170 -7.03 8.13 -15.26
C MET A 170 -5.85 8.11 -16.23
N ALA A 171 -6.02 7.54 -17.44
CA ALA A 171 -4.99 7.54 -18.46
C ALA A 171 -4.62 8.96 -18.91
N LEU A 172 -5.59 9.87 -19.05
CA LEU A 172 -5.38 11.26 -19.45
C LEU A 172 -4.55 12.09 -18.44
N ILE A 173 -4.63 11.76 -17.15
CA ILE A 173 -3.92 12.49 -16.08
C ILE A 173 -2.65 11.79 -15.59
N ARG A 174 -2.37 10.59 -16.08
CA ARG A 174 -1.26 9.74 -15.61
C ARG A 174 0.09 10.45 -15.64
N GLU A 175 0.37 11.21 -16.70
CA GLU A 175 1.63 11.93 -16.87
C GLU A 175 1.86 13.04 -15.83
N LEU A 176 0.78 13.52 -15.18
CA LEU A 176 0.87 14.59 -14.18
C LEU A 176 1.43 14.10 -12.83
N CYS A 177 1.45 12.80 -12.59
CA CYS A 177 1.91 12.19 -11.34
C CYS A 177 1.34 12.88 -10.10
N LEU A 178 0.01 13.11 -10.09
CA LEU A 178 -0.67 13.84 -9.03
C LEU A 178 -0.58 13.09 -7.70
N LEU A 179 -0.35 13.83 -6.63
CA LEU A 179 -0.25 13.32 -5.27
C LEU A 179 -1.62 12.87 -4.73
N THR A 180 -2.66 13.65 -5.00
CA THR A 180 -4.02 13.40 -4.50
C THR A 180 -4.76 12.28 -5.22
N VAL A 181 -4.18 11.73 -6.31
CA VAL A 181 -4.67 10.52 -7.00
C VAL A 181 -4.21 9.25 -6.30
N LYS A 182 -3.09 9.32 -5.57
CA LYS A 182 -2.50 8.13 -4.94
C LYS A 182 -3.49 7.44 -4.02
N PRO A 183 -3.56 6.10 -4.06
CA PRO A 183 -4.31 5.32 -3.09
C PRO A 183 -3.87 5.70 -1.68
N THR A 184 -4.82 5.88 -0.78
CA THR A 184 -4.55 6.34 0.58
C THR A 184 -5.25 5.44 1.60
N MET A 185 -4.55 5.10 2.67
CA MET A 185 -5.15 4.54 3.87
C MET A 185 -4.89 5.44 5.07
N TYR A 186 -5.82 5.46 6.00
CA TYR A 186 -5.67 6.12 7.29
C TYR A 186 -5.31 5.11 8.36
N ILE A 187 -4.16 5.30 8.99
CA ILE A 187 -3.76 4.54 10.17
C ILE A 187 -4.23 5.35 11.38
N ALA A 188 -5.37 4.96 11.94
CA ALA A 188 -5.95 5.64 13.10
C ALA A 188 -5.27 5.15 14.37
N ASN A 189 -4.40 5.98 14.96
CA ASN A 189 -3.71 5.68 16.19
C ASN A 189 -4.62 5.95 17.38
N VAL A 190 -5.04 4.90 18.06
CA VAL A 190 -5.96 4.92 19.21
C VAL A 190 -5.25 4.51 20.50
N ASN A 191 -5.89 4.73 21.65
CA ASN A 191 -5.49 4.12 22.93
C ASN A 191 -5.87 2.63 22.96
N GLU A 192 -5.37 1.92 23.96
CA GLU A 192 -5.63 0.49 24.20
C GLU A 192 -7.13 0.16 24.25
N ASP A 193 -7.94 1.06 24.82
CA ASP A 193 -9.41 0.97 24.93
C ASP A 193 -10.17 1.75 23.84
N GLY A 194 -9.45 2.35 22.88
CA GLY A 194 -9.99 3.30 21.91
C GLY A 194 -10.43 2.69 20.56
N PHE A 195 -10.53 1.37 20.46
CA PHE A 195 -10.96 0.70 19.21
C PHE A 195 -12.48 0.77 19.01
N GLU A 196 -13.23 0.93 20.09
CA GLU A 196 -14.68 1.06 20.09
C GLU A 196 -15.11 2.35 20.80
N ASN A 197 -16.30 2.86 20.47
CA ASN A 197 -16.88 4.06 21.08
C ASN A 197 -15.95 5.29 21.05
N ASN A 198 -15.17 5.44 20.00
CA ASN A 198 -14.18 6.50 19.81
C ASN A 198 -14.67 7.51 18.76
N PRO A 199 -15.13 8.72 19.15
CA PRO A 199 -15.62 9.73 18.22
C PRO A 199 -14.56 10.20 17.22
N HIS A 200 -13.29 10.21 17.60
CA HIS A 200 -12.18 10.57 16.72
C HIS A 200 -12.00 9.53 15.61
N LEU A 201 -12.05 8.23 15.97
CA LEU A 201 -11.99 7.13 15.02
C LEU A 201 -13.19 7.15 14.06
N ASP A 202 -14.39 7.42 14.57
CA ASP A 202 -15.60 7.52 13.75
C ASP A 202 -15.53 8.69 12.75
N THR A 203 -14.90 9.79 13.17
CA THR A 203 -14.64 10.93 12.26
C THR A 203 -13.72 10.52 11.12
N VAL A 204 -12.63 9.81 11.40
CA VAL A 204 -11.71 9.30 10.37
C VAL A 204 -12.41 8.34 9.41
N ARG A 205 -13.25 7.44 9.94
CA ARG A 205 -14.04 6.49 9.11
C ARG A 205 -14.96 7.21 8.13
N LYS A 206 -15.66 8.27 8.57
CA LYS A 206 -16.54 9.07 7.71
C LYS A 206 -15.78 9.78 6.58
N ILE A 207 -14.62 10.34 6.90
CA ILE A 207 -13.76 10.99 5.91
C ILE A 207 -13.27 9.96 4.90
N ALA A 208 -12.75 8.83 5.37
CA ALA A 208 -12.24 7.76 4.52
C ALA A 208 -13.32 7.21 3.57
N GLU A 209 -14.56 7.05 4.04
CA GLU A 209 -15.67 6.62 3.22
C GLU A 209 -15.94 7.60 2.06
N SER A 210 -15.90 8.91 2.32
CA SER A 210 -16.08 9.95 1.29
C SER A 210 -14.98 10.00 0.24
N GLU A 211 -13.79 9.48 0.56
CA GLU A 211 -12.61 9.45 -0.32
C GLU A 211 -12.33 8.05 -0.91
N ASN A 212 -13.15 7.06 -0.58
CA ASN A 212 -12.93 5.66 -0.92
C ASN A 212 -11.55 5.15 -0.40
N ALA A 213 -11.19 5.58 0.80
CA ALA A 213 -9.95 5.21 1.48
C ALA A 213 -10.20 4.14 2.56
N VAL A 214 -9.14 3.42 2.93
CA VAL A 214 -9.18 2.38 3.96
C VAL A 214 -8.77 2.96 5.32
N VAL A 215 -9.40 2.51 6.41
CA VAL A 215 -9.02 2.85 7.78
C VAL A 215 -8.52 1.61 8.51
N VAL A 216 -7.34 1.70 9.09
CA VAL A 216 -6.75 0.66 9.95
C VAL A 216 -6.53 1.25 11.33
N PRO A 217 -7.37 0.93 12.33
CA PRO A 217 -7.13 1.35 13.71
C PRO A 217 -6.04 0.48 14.33
N ILE A 218 -5.07 1.13 14.95
CA ILE A 218 -3.98 0.49 15.71
C ILE A 218 -3.70 1.28 16.98
N CYS A 219 -3.12 0.61 17.99
CA CYS A 219 -2.54 1.28 19.13
C CYS A 219 -1.01 1.21 19.02
N ASN A 220 -0.38 2.32 18.63
CA ASN A 220 1.07 2.35 18.40
C ASN A 220 1.88 1.97 19.64
N LYS A 221 1.36 2.23 20.83
CA LYS A 221 2.01 1.85 22.09
C LYS A 221 2.05 0.32 22.23
N LEU A 222 0.90 -0.36 22.05
CA LEU A 222 0.84 -1.82 22.08
C LEU A 222 1.72 -2.45 20.98
N GLU A 223 1.69 -1.89 19.78
CA GLU A 223 2.51 -2.39 18.67
C GLU A 223 4.01 -2.28 18.95
N ALA A 224 4.44 -1.21 19.63
CA ALA A 224 5.83 -1.07 20.05
C ALA A 224 6.20 -2.15 21.08
N GLU A 225 5.37 -2.40 22.08
CA GLU A 225 5.57 -3.46 23.07
C GLU A 225 5.61 -4.85 22.43
N ILE A 226 4.63 -5.18 21.56
CA ILE A 226 4.57 -6.45 20.82
C ILE A 226 5.82 -6.68 19.95
N SER A 227 6.37 -5.62 19.36
CA SER A 227 7.55 -5.72 18.47
C SER A 227 8.83 -6.12 19.20
N GLU A 228 8.89 -5.95 20.53
CA GLU A 228 10.03 -6.29 21.38
C GLU A 228 9.94 -7.72 21.95
N LEU A 229 8.76 -8.36 21.84
CA LEU A 229 8.54 -9.70 22.37
C LEU A 229 9.06 -10.79 21.44
N GLU A 230 9.50 -11.91 22.02
CA GLU A 230 9.79 -13.15 21.29
C GLU A 230 8.48 -13.82 20.84
N ASP A 231 8.55 -14.70 19.84
CA ASP A 231 7.35 -15.25 19.17
C ASP A 231 6.37 -15.96 20.15
N GLU A 232 6.88 -16.67 21.16
CA GLU A 232 6.05 -17.35 22.18
C GLU A 232 5.34 -16.35 23.09
N GLU A 233 6.05 -15.33 23.56
CA GLU A 233 5.52 -14.26 24.40
C GLU A 233 4.52 -13.40 23.64
N LYS A 234 4.79 -13.14 22.35
CA LYS A 234 3.90 -12.41 21.46
C LYS A 234 2.54 -13.11 21.31
N SER A 235 2.54 -14.43 21.11
CA SER A 235 1.30 -15.21 21.02
C SER A 235 0.48 -15.12 22.31
N MET A 236 1.14 -15.27 23.47
CA MET A 236 0.47 -15.14 24.78
C MET A 236 -0.11 -13.75 25.00
N PHE A 237 0.64 -12.71 24.64
CA PHE A 237 0.21 -11.33 24.79
C PHE A 237 -1.02 -11.02 23.92
N LEU A 238 -1.03 -11.48 22.66
CA LEU A 238 -2.16 -11.30 21.77
C LEU A 238 -3.42 -12.01 22.30
N ASP A 239 -3.27 -13.25 22.79
CA ASP A 239 -4.38 -14.01 23.40
C ASP A 239 -4.95 -13.31 24.62
N GLU A 240 -4.09 -12.75 25.52
CA GLU A 240 -4.51 -12.01 26.69
C GLU A 240 -5.28 -10.72 26.32
N MET A 241 -4.84 -10.04 25.26
CA MET A 241 -5.50 -8.83 24.75
C MET A 241 -6.73 -9.12 23.89
N GLY A 242 -7.04 -10.39 23.62
CA GLY A 242 -8.14 -10.81 22.73
C GLY A 242 -7.90 -10.40 21.27
N MET A 243 -6.64 -10.28 20.84
CA MET A 243 -6.24 -9.92 19.48
C MET A 243 -5.85 -11.16 18.69
N GLU A 244 -6.41 -11.34 17.50
CA GLU A 244 -6.07 -12.44 16.60
C GLU A 244 -4.66 -12.29 16.00
N GLU A 245 -4.22 -11.04 15.83
CA GLU A 245 -2.95 -10.71 15.19
C GLU A 245 -2.49 -9.29 15.56
N PRO A 246 -1.20 -8.96 15.39
CA PRO A 246 -0.70 -7.60 15.56
C PRO A 246 -1.39 -6.62 14.61
N GLY A 247 -1.61 -5.39 15.07
CA GLY A 247 -2.16 -4.33 14.23
C GLY A 247 -1.24 -3.98 13.06
N LEU A 248 0.07 -4.11 13.23
CA LEU A 248 1.05 -3.90 12.15
C LEU A 248 0.87 -4.88 11.00
N ASP A 249 0.52 -6.14 11.27
CA ASP A 249 0.25 -7.14 10.22
C ASP A 249 -0.98 -6.73 9.40
N ARG A 250 -2.01 -6.14 10.07
CA ARG A 250 -3.17 -5.55 9.39
C ARG A 250 -2.80 -4.36 8.52
N VAL A 251 -1.89 -3.49 8.99
CA VAL A 251 -1.37 -2.35 8.21
C VAL A 251 -0.64 -2.83 6.95
N ILE A 252 0.23 -3.83 7.08
CA ILE A 252 0.98 -4.38 5.95
C ILE A 252 0.02 -4.98 4.91
N ARG A 253 -0.95 -5.80 5.34
CA ARG A 253 -1.96 -6.38 4.43
C ARG A 253 -2.86 -5.32 3.79
N ALA A 254 -3.29 -4.31 4.55
CA ALA A 254 -4.08 -3.21 4.01
C ALA A 254 -3.31 -2.44 2.94
N GLY A 255 -2.04 -2.15 3.18
CA GLY A 255 -1.15 -1.51 2.20
C GLY A 255 -0.96 -2.35 0.95
N TYR A 256 -0.79 -3.65 1.09
CA TYR A 256 -0.67 -4.60 -0.01
C TYR A 256 -1.93 -4.63 -0.89
N GLY A 257 -3.10 -4.72 -0.25
CA GLY A 257 -4.39 -4.64 -0.95
C GLY A 257 -4.64 -3.28 -1.61
N LEU A 258 -4.27 -2.19 -0.93
CA LEU A 258 -4.38 -0.82 -1.44
C LEU A 258 -3.59 -0.62 -2.74
N LEU A 259 -2.43 -1.26 -2.86
CA LEU A 259 -1.62 -1.26 -4.07
C LEU A 259 -2.15 -2.18 -5.19
N GLY A 260 -3.26 -2.88 -4.96
CA GLY A 260 -3.83 -3.84 -5.91
C GLY A 260 -2.90 -5.02 -6.18
N LEU A 261 -2.21 -5.48 -5.14
CA LEU A 261 -1.26 -6.59 -5.20
C LEU A 261 -1.91 -7.89 -4.73
N GLN A 262 -1.40 -8.99 -5.25
CA GLN A 262 -1.74 -10.35 -4.82
C GLN A 262 -0.49 -11.23 -4.83
N THR A 263 -0.57 -12.39 -4.20
CA THR A 263 0.55 -13.30 -4.02
C THR A 263 0.30 -14.62 -4.76
N TYR A 264 1.30 -15.08 -5.49
CA TYR A 264 1.40 -16.47 -5.91
C TYR A 264 2.66 -17.10 -5.31
N PHE A 265 2.75 -18.42 -5.32
CA PHE A 265 3.84 -19.16 -4.71
C PHE A 265 4.57 -20.01 -5.74
N THR A 266 5.86 -20.19 -5.51
CA THR A 266 6.63 -21.30 -6.09
C THR A 266 7.04 -22.23 -4.95
N ALA A 267 6.85 -23.53 -5.14
CA ALA A 267 7.11 -24.52 -4.11
C ALA A 267 8.03 -25.62 -4.66
N GLY A 268 9.23 -25.70 -4.11
CA GLY A 268 10.25 -26.68 -4.47
C GLY A 268 11.15 -27.03 -3.30
N VAL A 269 11.90 -28.13 -3.41
CA VAL A 269 12.77 -28.65 -2.34
C VAL A 269 13.85 -27.63 -1.91
N LYS A 270 14.33 -26.82 -2.84
CA LYS A 270 15.33 -25.79 -2.53
C LYS A 270 14.70 -24.56 -1.89
N GLU A 271 13.51 -24.17 -2.34
CA GLU A 271 12.88 -22.93 -1.93
C GLU A 271 11.36 -23.04 -2.04
N VAL A 272 10.68 -22.53 -1.01
CA VAL A 272 9.28 -22.10 -1.09
C VAL A 272 9.27 -20.59 -0.99
N ARG A 273 8.68 -19.92 -1.98
CA ARG A 273 8.73 -18.47 -2.08
C ARG A 273 7.39 -17.88 -2.47
N ALA A 274 7.05 -16.78 -1.81
CA ALA A 274 5.95 -15.90 -2.17
C ALA A 274 6.41 -14.83 -3.15
N TRP A 275 5.61 -14.58 -4.18
CA TRP A 275 5.85 -13.60 -5.23
C TRP A 275 4.71 -12.60 -5.33
N THR A 276 5.05 -11.34 -5.49
CA THR A 276 4.07 -10.27 -5.66
C THR A 276 3.74 -10.04 -7.12
N VAL A 277 2.44 -9.97 -7.44
CA VAL A 277 1.96 -9.54 -8.76
C VAL A 277 0.78 -8.59 -8.60
N LYS A 278 0.50 -7.81 -9.63
CA LYS A 278 -0.72 -7.00 -9.72
C LYS A 278 -1.94 -7.92 -9.88
N ILE A 279 -3.05 -7.56 -9.27
CA ILE A 279 -4.34 -8.21 -9.52
C ILE A 279 -4.66 -8.08 -11.02
N GLY A 280 -5.04 -9.19 -11.65
CA GLY A 280 -5.28 -9.26 -13.10
C GLY A 280 -4.05 -9.56 -13.95
N ALA A 281 -2.88 -9.80 -13.35
CA ALA A 281 -1.68 -10.21 -14.08
C ALA A 281 -1.86 -11.56 -14.75
N THR A 282 -1.36 -11.68 -15.99
CA THR A 282 -1.32 -12.94 -16.74
C THR A 282 -0.16 -13.82 -16.29
N ALA A 283 -0.20 -15.11 -16.62
CA ALA A 283 0.89 -16.05 -16.29
C ALA A 283 2.26 -15.60 -16.84
N PRO A 284 2.42 -15.09 -18.06
CA PRO A 284 3.69 -14.52 -18.51
C PRO A 284 4.16 -13.33 -17.68
N GLN A 285 3.26 -12.43 -17.30
CA GLN A 285 3.59 -11.30 -16.43
C GLN A 285 4.03 -11.75 -15.03
N ALA A 286 3.41 -12.79 -14.48
CA ALA A 286 3.86 -13.40 -13.25
C ALA A 286 5.25 -14.04 -13.39
N ALA A 287 5.51 -14.72 -14.50
CA ALA A 287 6.83 -15.29 -14.80
C ALA A 287 7.91 -14.19 -14.91
N ALA A 288 7.56 -13.02 -15.44
CA ALA A 288 8.45 -11.85 -15.53
C ALA A 288 8.95 -11.37 -14.16
N VAL A 289 8.15 -11.52 -13.11
CA VAL A 289 8.54 -11.14 -11.75
C VAL A 289 9.71 -11.97 -11.23
N ILE A 290 9.83 -13.22 -11.69
CA ILE A 290 10.97 -14.08 -11.38
C ILE A 290 12.18 -13.68 -12.20
N HIS A 291 12.00 -13.58 -13.52
CA HIS A 291 13.03 -13.15 -14.47
C HIS A 291 12.40 -12.76 -15.81
N THR A 292 12.92 -11.71 -16.44
CA THR A 292 12.40 -11.23 -17.74
C THR A 292 12.47 -12.27 -18.86
N ASP A 293 13.46 -13.16 -18.82
CA ASP A 293 13.58 -14.26 -19.80
C ASP A 293 12.44 -15.28 -19.65
N PHE A 294 11.89 -15.46 -18.45
CA PHE A 294 10.75 -16.35 -18.23
C PHE A 294 9.49 -15.85 -18.94
N GLU A 295 9.30 -14.52 -19.01
CA GLU A 295 8.24 -13.92 -19.80
C GLU A 295 8.44 -14.13 -21.29
N ARG A 296 9.65 -13.81 -21.79
CA ARG A 296 9.99 -13.92 -23.23
C ARG A 296 9.87 -15.34 -23.73
N GLY A 297 10.42 -16.28 -22.98
CA GLY A 297 10.44 -17.71 -23.31
C GLY A 297 9.22 -18.48 -22.80
N PHE A 298 8.17 -17.82 -22.28
CA PHE A 298 7.04 -18.48 -21.65
C PHE A 298 6.35 -19.47 -22.59
N ILE A 299 6.23 -20.72 -22.12
CA ILE A 299 5.54 -21.80 -22.83
C ILE A 299 4.18 -22.06 -22.18
N ARG A 300 4.17 -22.34 -20.87
CA ARG A 300 2.99 -22.63 -20.07
C ARG A 300 3.30 -22.51 -18.57
N ALA A 301 2.26 -22.43 -17.77
CA ALA A 301 2.34 -22.54 -16.32
C ALA A 301 1.64 -23.82 -15.85
N GLU A 302 2.25 -24.51 -14.92
CA GLU A 302 1.65 -25.60 -14.15
C GLU A 302 1.12 -24.97 -12.86
N VAL A 303 -0.18 -25.10 -12.60
CA VAL A 303 -0.88 -24.36 -11.53
C VAL A 303 -1.68 -25.31 -10.65
N ILE A 304 -1.50 -25.16 -9.35
CA ILE A 304 -2.32 -25.80 -8.31
C ILE A 304 -2.80 -24.69 -7.38
N GLY A 305 -4.10 -24.63 -7.09
CA GLY A 305 -4.60 -23.70 -6.08
C GLY A 305 -4.05 -24.06 -4.69
N TYR A 306 -3.81 -23.04 -3.84
CA TYR A 306 -3.27 -23.24 -2.49
C TYR A 306 -4.09 -24.28 -1.69
N ASP A 307 -5.41 -24.17 -1.67
CA ASP A 307 -6.28 -25.07 -0.92
C ASP A 307 -6.15 -26.53 -1.40
N ASP A 308 -6.10 -26.74 -2.72
CA ASP A 308 -5.87 -28.06 -3.29
C ASP A 308 -4.46 -28.60 -2.95
N PHE A 309 -3.44 -27.74 -2.98
CA PHE A 309 -2.08 -28.11 -2.62
C PHE A 309 -1.99 -28.60 -1.16
N VAL A 310 -2.65 -27.89 -0.25
CA VAL A 310 -2.71 -28.26 1.17
C VAL A 310 -3.56 -29.51 1.38
N GLN A 311 -4.76 -29.57 0.80
CA GLN A 311 -5.70 -30.69 0.96
C GLN A 311 -5.09 -32.02 0.50
N TYR A 312 -4.34 -32.03 -0.58
CA TYR A 312 -3.73 -33.21 -1.17
C TYR A 312 -2.24 -33.39 -0.79
N ASN A 313 -1.79 -32.64 0.22
CA ASN A 313 -0.45 -32.75 0.79
C ASN A 313 0.68 -32.64 -0.24
N GLY A 314 0.56 -31.63 -1.12
CA GLY A 314 1.59 -31.25 -2.07
C GLY A 314 1.28 -31.55 -3.54
N GLU A 315 2.27 -31.33 -4.39
CA GLU A 315 2.13 -31.40 -5.84
C GLU A 315 1.72 -32.82 -6.33
N ALA A 316 2.33 -33.84 -5.80
CA ALA A 316 2.05 -35.22 -6.24
C ALA A 316 0.59 -35.60 -5.94
N GLY A 317 0.13 -35.40 -4.71
CA GLY A 317 -1.26 -35.66 -4.34
C GLY A 317 -2.27 -34.86 -5.11
N ALA A 318 -1.98 -33.57 -5.37
CA ALA A 318 -2.83 -32.73 -6.19
C ALA A 318 -2.90 -33.20 -7.66
N LYS A 319 -1.80 -33.70 -8.21
CA LYS A 319 -1.78 -34.32 -9.55
C LYS A 319 -2.65 -35.58 -9.63
N ASP A 320 -2.50 -36.45 -8.66
CA ASP A 320 -3.29 -37.73 -8.57
C ASP A 320 -4.79 -37.43 -8.42
N ALA A 321 -5.13 -36.33 -7.73
CA ALA A 321 -6.50 -35.87 -7.57
C ALA A 321 -7.04 -35.06 -8.77
N GLY A 322 -6.25 -34.83 -9.84
CA GLY A 322 -6.65 -34.08 -11.02
C GLY A 322 -6.76 -32.55 -10.78
N LYS A 323 -6.08 -32.03 -9.76
CA LYS A 323 -6.08 -30.61 -9.38
C LYS A 323 -4.92 -29.81 -9.96
N TRP A 324 -4.03 -30.45 -10.63
CA TRP A 324 -2.93 -29.85 -11.36
C TRP A 324 -3.38 -29.45 -12.77
N ARG A 325 -3.20 -28.16 -13.10
CA ARG A 325 -3.66 -27.59 -14.35
C ARG A 325 -2.50 -27.10 -15.20
N LEU A 326 -2.67 -27.19 -16.51
CA LEU A 326 -1.77 -26.57 -17.49
C LEU A 326 -2.45 -25.31 -18.03
N GLU A 327 -1.82 -24.16 -17.82
CA GLU A 327 -2.37 -22.87 -18.18
C GLU A 327 -1.49 -22.16 -19.22
N GLY A 328 -2.13 -21.48 -20.17
CA GLY A 328 -1.48 -20.75 -21.25
C GLY A 328 -1.23 -19.28 -20.92
N LYS A 329 -0.89 -18.52 -21.97
CA LYS A 329 -0.52 -17.09 -21.85
C LYS A 329 -1.64 -16.19 -21.35
N GLU A 330 -2.89 -16.55 -21.61
CA GLU A 330 -4.08 -15.76 -21.23
C GLU A 330 -4.57 -16.04 -19.81
N TYR A 331 -3.93 -16.99 -19.11
CA TYR A 331 -4.33 -17.30 -17.75
C TYR A 331 -4.09 -16.12 -16.81
N ILE A 332 -5.15 -15.69 -16.13
CA ILE A 332 -5.07 -14.67 -15.08
C ILE A 332 -4.74 -15.35 -13.76
N VAL A 333 -3.60 -14.99 -13.20
CA VAL A 333 -3.11 -15.53 -11.92
C VAL A 333 -4.09 -15.18 -10.81
N LYS A 334 -4.38 -16.16 -9.97
CA LYS A 334 -5.22 -15.99 -8.78
C LYS A 334 -4.35 -15.92 -7.52
N ASP A 335 -4.85 -15.17 -6.54
CA ASP A 335 -4.20 -15.12 -5.23
C ASP A 335 -4.14 -16.53 -4.61
N GLY A 336 -2.95 -16.93 -4.18
CA GLY A 336 -2.69 -18.25 -3.63
C GLY A 336 -2.35 -19.34 -4.64
N ASP A 337 -2.27 -19.07 -5.93
CA ASP A 337 -1.80 -20.06 -6.91
C ASP A 337 -0.38 -20.52 -6.59
N VAL A 338 -0.17 -21.82 -6.58
CA VAL A 338 1.16 -22.45 -6.54
C VAL A 338 1.56 -22.79 -7.96
N MET A 339 2.61 -22.15 -8.48
CA MET A 339 2.91 -22.12 -9.90
C MET A 339 4.31 -22.64 -10.20
N HIS A 340 4.43 -23.35 -11.32
CA HIS A 340 5.71 -23.72 -11.92
C HIS A 340 5.70 -23.30 -13.40
N PHE A 341 6.63 -22.43 -13.79
CA PHE A 341 6.72 -21.93 -15.15
C PHE A 341 7.61 -22.80 -16.04
N ARG A 342 7.11 -23.15 -17.22
CA ARG A 342 7.91 -23.76 -18.29
C ARG A 342 8.23 -22.70 -19.33
N PHE A 343 9.50 -22.53 -19.60
CA PHE A 343 10.02 -21.54 -20.53
C PHE A 343 11.18 -22.13 -21.33
N ASN A 344 11.45 -21.51 -22.47
CA ASN A 344 12.62 -21.81 -23.30
C ASN A 344 13.26 -20.49 -23.74
N VAL A 345 14.55 -20.32 -23.48
CA VAL A 345 15.31 -19.10 -23.78
C VAL A 345 16.46 -19.47 -24.71
#